data_2557a4d23218fa12bafade2c30104358
#
_entry.id   2557a4d23218fa12bafade2c30104358
#
_cell.length_a   1.000
_cell.length_b   1.000
_cell.length_c   1.000
_cell.angle_alpha   90.00
_cell.angle_beta   90.00
_cell.angle_gamma   90.00
#
_symmetry.space_group_name_H-M   'P 1'
#
loop_
_entity.id
_entity.type
_entity.pdbx_description
1 polymer ?
#
loop_
_entity_poly.entity_id
_entity_poly.type
_entity_poly.pdbx_seq_one_letter_code
_entity_poly.pdbx_strand_id
1 'polypeptide(L)'
;MKHRAKEEEEENRLVQILGGYRIAMNDRRTRSTVSVVALKRIFGCILVLVFFVGFSFSNLPLTGNFRQRLISSWQTQGLKSISGNSSAVSVRETVLFPDQAFIFLKYPQGAPLFTKNDIDCVYFSPNSPQPHLDLQPDSIDSEDHDLQIVRCPLQTRGVTVSIGIKSNGHLLPIGPTFRWDSLAYEALIDYDNTTIVFVKGLNLPPKRVMDPSQFECVYGRDFTASNLLLLARVISIGQEIVRCKTPLSILSGSQSVNSSIKVSVRGVDKPVISSVARPYRRLDHNPPSQKQHQMCVCTMLRNQARILREWVMYHAHIGVQSWFVYDNNSSDDLSSLIELLDDENFNITRHAWPWIKTQEAGFAHCALRAKDSCEWVGFIDVDEFLYFPSGLPLHDVIGNLTSNVAEVRVWCHNFGPSGLKRVPTKGVLLGYTCRMDAPERHKSIVRPEALNSTLINSVHHFHLRSGFEFVNMERNALVINHYKYQVWEVFKEKFYRRSTTYSSDWQDNENLESKDRTPGLGTEAVEPPDWSTRFCEVVDTGLRDQVVEMLSDPKTQMLPWQK
;
A
#
# COMPACT_ATOMS: atom_id res chain seq x y z
N MET A 1 39.85 4.99 -1.20
CA MET A 1 40.38 5.39 -2.52
C MET A 1 39.92 4.49 -3.68
N LYS A 2 39.83 3.17 -3.53
CA LYS A 2 39.38 2.28 -4.64
C LYS A 2 37.85 2.36 -4.99
N HIS A 3 37.01 2.79 -4.06
CA HIS A 3 35.55 2.94 -4.32
C HIS A 3 35.22 4.22 -5.10
N ARG A 4 35.93 5.31 -4.84
CA ARG A 4 35.72 6.58 -5.55
C ARG A 4 36.15 6.52 -7.02
N ALA A 5 37.21 5.75 -7.31
CA ALA A 5 37.67 5.53 -8.69
C ALA A 5 36.68 4.70 -9.54
N LYS A 6 35.87 3.85 -8.91
CA LYS A 6 34.87 3.02 -9.62
C LYS A 6 33.58 3.80 -9.94
N GLU A 7 33.21 4.74 -9.08
CA GLU A 7 32.05 5.62 -9.32
C GLU A 7 32.35 6.66 -10.43
N GLU A 8 33.57 7.23 -10.44
CA GLU A 8 34.00 8.12 -11.53
C GLU A 8 34.15 7.41 -12.89
N GLU A 9 34.50 6.13 -12.89
CA GLU A 9 34.61 5.33 -14.11
C GLU A 9 33.23 4.94 -14.68
N GLU A 10 32.23 4.70 -13.82
CA GLU A 10 30.83 4.46 -14.23
C GLU A 10 30.14 5.74 -14.73
N GLU A 11 30.39 6.88 -14.09
CA GLU A 11 29.86 8.17 -14.52
C GLU A 11 30.44 8.62 -15.87
N ASN A 12 31.74 8.39 -16.09
CA ASN A 12 32.39 8.67 -17.38
C ASN A 12 31.93 7.72 -18.50
N ARG A 13 31.57 6.48 -18.21
CA ARG A 13 30.94 5.56 -19.17
C ARG A 13 29.54 6.00 -19.59
N LEU A 14 28.75 6.51 -18.66
CA LEU A 14 27.41 7.04 -18.95
C LEU A 14 27.47 8.31 -19.83
N VAL A 15 28.45 9.18 -19.61
CA VAL A 15 28.66 10.39 -20.43
C VAL A 15 29.11 10.02 -21.85
N GLN A 16 29.95 9.01 -22.03
CA GLN A 16 30.34 8.53 -23.36
C GLN A 16 29.19 7.86 -24.14
N ILE A 17 28.30 7.14 -23.47
CA ILE A 17 27.12 6.51 -24.10
C ILE A 17 26.11 7.60 -24.53
N LEU A 18 25.93 8.64 -23.75
CA LEU A 18 25.01 9.76 -24.07
C LEU A 18 25.60 10.71 -25.13
N GLY A 19 26.95 10.85 -25.20
CA GLY A 19 27.63 11.61 -26.26
C GLY A 19 27.56 10.92 -27.64
N GLY A 20 27.60 9.59 -27.67
CA GLY A 20 27.51 8.79 -28.90
C GLY A 20 26.15 8.85 -29.60
N TYR A 21 25.06 9.07 -28.85
CA TYR A 21 23.71 9.21 -29.42
C TYR A 21 23.40 10.57 -30.04
N ARG A 22 24.19 11.59 -29.77
CA ARG A 22 24.02 12.93 -30.38
C ARG A 22 24.67 13.09 -31.75
N ILE A 23 25.61 12.23 -32.13
CA ILE A 23 26.32 12.31 -33.42
C ILE A 23 25.62 11.48 -34.51
N ALA A 24 24.72 10.52 -34.16
CA ALA A 24 24.06 9.66 -35.13
C ALA A 24 22.75 10.21 -35.73
N MET A 25 22.30 11.43 -35.36
CA MET A 25 21.05 12.02 -35.86
C MET A 25 21.22 13.12 -36.91
N ASN A 26 22.41 13.40 -37.42
CA ASN A 26 22.63 14.55 -38.27
C ASN A 26 23.00 14.26 -39.74
N ASP A 27 22.78 13.05 -40.23
CA ASP A 27 23.08 12.75 -41.63
C ASP A 27 22.06 11.82 -42.29
N ARG A 28 20.88 12.38 -42.64
CA ARG A 28 19.97 11.92 -43.73
C ARG A 28 18.92 12.99 -44.05
N ARG A 29 19.35 14.09 -44.71
CA ARG A 29 18.47 14.92 -45.49
C ARG A 29 18.54 14.45 -46.96
N THR A 30 17.68 13.54 -47.34
CA THR A 30 17.34 13.33 -48.77
C THR A 30 16.13 14.20 -49.11
N ARG A 31 16.35 15.15 -49.99
CA ARG A 31 15.32 15.99 -50.60
C ARG A 31 14.37 15.14 -51.44
N SER A 32 13.09 15.10 -51.10
CA SER A 32 12.01 14.81 -52.04
C SER A 32 11.21 16.08 -52.25
N THR A 33 11.38 16.68 -53.43
CA THR A 33 10.56 17.79 -53.90
C THR A 33 9.19 17.27 -54.31
N VAL A 34 8.21 17.38 -53.41
CA VAL A 34 6.79 17.15 -53.75
C VAL A 34 6.28 18.45 -54.39
N SER A 35 5.79 18.34 -55.64
CA SER A 35 5.26 19.45 -56.43
C SER A 35 4.10 20.14 -55.72
N VAL A 36 4.16 21.47 -55.61
CA VAL A 36 3.13 22.33 -55.00
C VAL A 36 1.73 22.14 -55.62
N VAL A 37 1.66 21.60 -56.83
CA VAL A 37 0.41 21.29 -57.56
C VAL A 37 -0.30 20.06 -56.96
N ALA A 38 0.45 19.07 -56.47
CA ALA A 38 -0.14 17.88 -55.81
C ALA A 38 -0.75 18.24 -54.44
N LEU A 39 -0.11 19.15 -53.70
CA LEU A 39 -0.63 19.59 -52.40
C LEU A 39 -1.96 20.35 -52.51
N LYS A 40 -2.11 21.21 -53.54
CA LYS A 40 -3.37 21.96 -53.79
C LYS A 40 -4.53 21.04 -54.18
N ARG A 41 -4.27 19.94 -54.89
CA ARG A 41 -5.32 18.96 -55.24
C ARG A 41 -5.76 18.11 -54.01
N ILE A 42 -4.85 17.73 -53.16
CA ILE A 42 -5.16 16.99 -51.93
C ILE A 42 -5.97 17.86 -50.94
N PHE A 43 -5.60 19.14 -50.80
CA PHE A 43 -6.34 20.08 -49.93
C PHE A 43 -7.77 20.37 -50.47
N GLY A 44 -7.95 20.44 -51.78
CA GLY A 44 -9.27 20.58 -52.41
C GLY A 44 -10.18 19.37 -52.15
N CYS A 45 -9.65 18.15 -52.25
CA CYS A 45 -10.42 16.92 -51.99
C CYS A 45 -10.80 16.76 -50.53
N ILE A 46 -9.91 17.16 -49.60
CA ILE A 46 -10.22 17.11 -48.15
C ILE A 46 -11.31 18.11 -47.78
N LEU A 47 -11.27 19.34 -48.34
CA LEU A 47 -12.31 20.36 -48.10
C LEU A 47 -13.69 19.94 -48.64
N VAL A 48 -13.76 19.28 -49.80
CA VAL A 48 -15.02 18.74 -50.35
C VAL A 48 -15.55 17.59 -49.50
N LEU A 49 -14.68 16.69 -49.03
CA LEU A 49 -15.08 15.61 -48.13
C LEU A 49 -15.60 16.11 -46.78
N VAL A 50 -14.95 17.13 -46.19
CA VAL A 50 -15.40 17.74 -44.93
C VAL A 50 -16.75 18.43 -45.11
N PHE A 51 -16.97 19.09 -46.29
CA PHE A 51 -18.25 19.73 -46.57
C PHE A 51 -19.38 18.71 -46.77
N PHE A 52 -19.13 17.59 -47.46
CA PHE A 52 -20.13 16.51 -47.62
C PHE A 52 -20.44 15.78 -46.34
N VAL A 53 -19.47 15.50 -45.48
CA VAL A 53 -19.67 14.90 -44.17
C VAL A 53 -20.41 15.87 -43.23
N GLY A 54 -20.08 17.17 -43.26
CA GLY A 54 -20.77 18.21 -42.48
C GLY A 54 -22.24 18.37 -42.88
N PHE A 55 -22.56 18.30 -44.20
CA PHE A 55 -23.93 18.45 -44.68
C PHE A 55 -24.80 17.17 -44.44
N SER A 56 -24.19 15.99 -44.34
CA SER A 56 -24.92 14.75 -44.04
C SER A 56 -25.28 14.62 -42.54
N PHE A 57 -24.58 15.34 -41.66
CA PHE A 57 -24.91 15.34 -40.21
C PHE A 57 -25.89 16.45 -39.81
N SER A 58 -26.15 17.46 -40.66
CA SER A 58 -27.08 18.55 -40.32
C SER A 58 -28.55 18.22 -40.55
N ASN A 59 -28.90 17.07 -41.18
CA ASN A 59 -30.27 16.66 -41.48
C ASN A 59 -30.76 15.42 -40.71
N LEU A 60 -30.05 14.99 -39.67
CA LEU A 60 -30.56 13.99 -38.77
C LEU A 60 -31.25 14.68 -37.59
N PRO A 61 -32.55 14.45 -37.37
CA PRO A 61 -33.22 15.01 -36.22
C PRO A 61 -32.65 14.35 -34.97
N LEU A 62 -32.02 15.15 -34.11
CA LEU A 62 -31.64 14.78 -32.76
C LEU A 62 -32.89 14.53 -31.94
N THR A 63 -33.56 13.41 -32.17
CA THR A 63 -34.65 12.93 -31.29
C THR A 63 -34.02 12.41 -30.01
N GLY A 64 -34.30 13.13 -28.93
CA GLY A 64 -33.79 12.93 -27.59
C GLY A 64 -34.22 11.65 -26.86
N ASN A 65 -34.06 10.49 -27.46
CA ASN A 65 -34.44 9.21 -26.84
C ASN A 65 -33.30 8.34 -26.37
N PHE A 66 -32.04 8.74 -26.61
CA PHE A 66 -30.89 7.89 -26.19
C PHE A 66 -30.59 8.01 -24.69
N ARG A 67 -30.89 9.17 -24.08
CA ARG A 67 -30.71 9.37 -22.63
C ARG A 67 -31.81 8.67 -21.80
N GLN A 68 -33.03 8.62 -22.31
CA GLN A 68 -34.13 7.97 -21.60
C GLN A 68 -34.09 6.44 -21.69
N ARG A 69 -33.55 5.85 -22.75
CA ARG A 69 -33.45 4.38 -22.86
C ARG A 69 -32.42 3.77 -21.90
N LEU A 70 -31.31 4.43 -21.63
CA LEU A 70 -30.35 3.94 -20.64
C LEU A 70 -30.91 4.06 -19.22
N ILE A 71 -31.59 5.15 -18.89
CA ILE A 71 -32.21 5.34 -17.57
C ILE A 71 -33.45 4.44 -17.42
N SER A 72 -34.28 4.28 -18.48
CA SER A 72 -35.48 3.45 -18.43
C SER A 72 -35.18 1.95 -18.44
N SER A 73 -34.08 1.47 -19.06
CA SER A 73 -33.71 0.05 -18.97
C SER A 73 -33.22 -0.36 -17.59
N TRP A 74 -32.74 0.59 -16.80
CA TRP A 74 -32.39 0.35 -15.39
C TRP A 74 -33.57 0.51 -14.44
N GLN A 75 -34.62 1.25 -14.84
CA GLN A 75 -35.81 1.44 -14.01
C GLN A 75 -36.98 0.48 -14.33
N THR A 76 -37.03 -0.13 -15.54
CA THR A 76 -38.19 -0.93 -15.99
C THR A 76 -37.93 -2.43 -16.16
N GLN A 77 -36.70 -2.91 -16.19
CA GLN A 77 -36.48 -4.28 -15.76
C GLN A 77 -36.57 -4.24 -14.24
N GLY A 78 -37.81 -4.31 -13.77
CA GLY A 78 -38.07 -4.56 -12.38
C GLY A 78 -37.10 -5.62 -11.92
N LEU A 79 -36.13 -5.21 -11.12
CA LEU A 79 -35.62 -6.05 -10.09
C LEU A 79 -36.90 -6.61 -9.44
N LYS A 80 -37.35 -7.79 -9.91
CA LYS A 80 -37.87 -8.73 -8.95
C LYS A 80 -36.77 -8.75 -7.93
N SER A 81 -36.94 -7.95 -6.90
CA SER A 81 -36.27 -8.12 -5.66
C SER A 81 -36.42 -9.60 -5.38
N ILE A 82 -35.38 -10.36 -5.62
CA ILE A 82 -35.07 -11.43 -4.73
C ILE A 82 -34.76 -10.67 -3.43
N SER A 83 -35.83 -10.19 -2.80
CA SER A 83 -35.87 -9.88 -1.40
C SER A 83 -35.89 -11.23 -0.68
N GLY A 84 -34.85 -12.02 -0.89
CA GLY A 84 -34.34 -12.82 0.18
C GLY A 84 -33.82 -11.81 1.18
N ASN A 85 -34.61 -11.42 2.14
CA ASN A 85 -34.14 -11.03 3.45
C ASN A 85 -33.28 -12.19 3.92
N SER A 86 -31.98 -12.22 3.55
CA SER A 86 -31.03 -13.10 4.16
C SER A 86 -30.75 -12.50 5.52
N SER A 87 -31.59 -12.84 6.48
CA SER A 87 -31.39 -12.58 7.91
C SER A 87 -30.20 -13.38 8.49
N ALA A 88 -29.39 -13.99 7.63
CA ALA A 88 -28.30 -14.87 8.02
C ALA A 88 -26.95 -14.33 7.52
N VAL A 89 -25.90 -14.55 8.30
CA VAL A 89 -24.52 -14.32 7.91
C VAL A 89 -24.16 -15.13 6.66
N SER A 90 -23.37 -14.59 5.77
CA SER A 90 -22.99 -15.27 4.52
C SER A 90 -21.52 -15.03 4.17
N VAL A 91 -20.91 -15.98 3.47
CA VAL A 91 -19.58 -15.81 2.86
C VAL A 91 -19.73 -14.91 1.64
N ARG A 92 -19.10 -13.75 1.69
CA ARG A 92 -19.10 -12.77 0.59
C ARG A 92 -18.12 -13.17 -0.51
N GLU A 93 -16.87 -13.42 -0.14
CA GLU A 93 -15.79 -13.91 -0.98
C GLU A 93 -14.76 -14.70 -0.15
N THR A 94 -13.95 -15.52 -0.85
CA THR A 94 -12.77 -16.18 -0.30
C THR A 94 -11.55 -15.84 -1.15
N VAL A 95 -10.43 -15.46 -0.52
CA VAL A 95 -9.15 -15.22 -1.20
C VAL A 95 -8.12 -16.21 -0.70
N LEU A 96 -7.53 -16.97 -1.62
CA LEU A 96 -6.51 -17.98 -1.32
C LEU A 96 -5.12 -17.36 -1.44
N PHE A 97 -4.38 -17.39 -0.34
CA PHE A 97 -2.95 -17.11 -0.25
C PHE A 97 -2.15 -18.43 -0.25
N PRO A 98 -0.81 -18.38 -0.29
CA PRO A 98 0.00 -19.61 -0.29
C PRO A 98 -0.19 -20.50 0.94
N ASP A 99 -0.43 -19.91 2.10
CA ASP A 99 -0.49 -20.56 3.43
C ASP A 99 -1.79 -20.31 4.19
N GLN A 100 -2.66 -19.43 3.71
CA GLN A 100 -3.92 -19.05 4.36
C GLN A 100 -5.04 -18.81 3.36
N ALA A 101 -6.29 -18.95 3.82
CA ALA A 101 -7.48 -18.48 3.12
C ALA A 101 -8.13 -17.36 3.93
N PHE A 102 -8.46 -16.25 3.28
CA PHE A 102 -9.24 -15.18 3.89
C PHE A 102 -10.69 -15.30 3.45
N ILE A 103 -11.57 -15.49 4.41
CA ILE A 103 -13.01 -15.59 4.18
C ILE A 103 -13.66 -14.30 4.66
N PHE A 104 -14.21 -13.55 3.72
CA PHE A 104 -14.92 -12.30 3.98
C PHE A 104 -16.36 -12.64 4.31
N LEU A 105 -16.77 -12.39 5.55
CA LEU A 105 -18.14 -12.58 6.01
C LEU A 105 -18.92 -11.28 5.89
N LYS A 106 -20.15 -11.37 5.44
CA LYS A 106 -21.14 -10.29 5.43
C LYS A 106 -22.21 -10.57 6.46
N TYR A 107 -22.50 -9.58 7.28
CA TYR A 107 -23.50 -9.64 8.34
C TYR A 107 -24.77 -8.88 7.97
N PRO A 108 -25.93 -9.34 8.39
CA PRO A 108 -27.13 -8.51 8.46
C PRO A 108 -26.94 -7.40 9.49
N GLN A 109 -27.57 -6.27 9.28
CA GLN A 109 -27.49 -5.13 10.19
C GLN A 109 -27.92 -5.53 11.62
N GLY A 110 -27.06 -5.25 12.60
CA GLY A 110 -27.31 -5.55 14.02
C GLY A 110 -27.08 -7.01 14.43
N ALA A 111 -26.61 -7.88 13.53
CA ALA A 111 -26.21 -9.23 13.91
C ALA A 111 -24.92 -9.23 14.73
N PRO A 112 -24.80 -10.08 15.77
CA PRO A 112 -23.58 -10.18 16.54
C PRO A 112 -22.44 -10.74 15.68
N LEU A 113 -21.26 -10.17 15.83
CA LEU A 113 -20.05 -10.64 15.17
C LEU A 113 -19.54 -11.93 15.82
N PHE A 114 -18.96 -12.82 15.02
CA PHE A 114 -18.37 -14.04 15.55
C PHE A 114 -17.05 -13.76 16.27
N THR A 115 -16.85 -14.50 17.34
CA THR A 115 -15.52 -14.67 17.95
C THR A 115 -14.84 -15.91 17.38
N LYS A 116 -13.54 -16.03 17.63
CA LYS A 116 -12.75 -17.19 17.20
C LYS A 116 -13.29 -18.54 17.75
N ASN A 117 -14.01 -18.51 18.88
CA ASN A 117 -14.57 -19.68 19.51
C ASN A 117 -15.94 -20.10 18.94
N ASP A 118 -16.60 -19.23 18.17
CA ASP A 118 -17.93 -19.48 17.64
C ASP A 118 -17.93 -20.24 16.32
N ILE A 119 -16.78 -20.28 15.62
CA ILE A 119 -16.67 -20.81 14.27
C ILE A 119 -15.44 -21.68 14.06
N ASP A 120 -15.53 -22.55 13.04
CA ASP A 120 -14.42 -23.33 12.49
C ASP A 120 -14.27 -23.11 10.99
N CYS A 121 -13.04 -23.25 10.49
CA CYS A 121 -12.71 -23.33 9.08
C CYS A 121 -12.94 -24.76 8.60
N VAL A 122 -13.88 -24.95 7.70
CA VAL A 122 -14.30 -26.26 7.19
C VAL A 122 -13.76 -26.47 5.79
N TYR A 123 -13.01 -27.54 5.59
CA TYR A 123 -12.28 -27.81 4.34
C TYR A 123 -12.93 -28.91 3.52
N PHE A 124 -12.99 -28.72 2.21
CA PHE A 124 -13.53 -29.64 1.24
C PHE A 124 -12.47 -30.04 0.24
N SER A 125 -12.37 -31.36 -0.01
CA SER A 125 -11.55 -31.87 -1.10
C SER A 125 -12.18 -31.56 -2.46
N PRO A 126 -11.38 -31.35 -3.53
CA PRO A 126 -11.91 -31.06 -4.87
C PRO A 126 -12.86 -32.13 -5.41
N ASN A 127 -12.71 -33.37 -4.93
CA ASN A 127 -13.45 -34.54 -5.40
C ASN A 127 -14.54 -35.03 -4.44
N SER A 128 -14.78 -34.31 -3.32
CA SER A 128 -15.78 -34.71 -2.32
C SER A 128 -16.58 -33.50 -1.85
N PRO A 129 -17.91 -33.57 -1.90
CA PRO A 129 -18.78 -32.53 -1.33
C PRO A 129 -18.85 -32.57 0.21
N GLN A 130 -18.28 -33.63 0.85
CA GLN A 130 -18.28 -33.74 2.29
C GLN A 130 -17.03 -33.09 2.89
N PRO A 131 -17.17 -32.39 4.03
CA PRO A 131 -16.04 -31.84 4.75
C PRO A 131 -15.10 -32.97 5.21
N HIS A 132 -13.79 -32.73 5.13
CA HIS A 132 -12.79 -33.72 5.52
C HIS A 132 -11.92 -33.25 6.69
N LEU A 133 -11.96 -31.95 7.00
CA LEU A 133 -11.15 -31.35 8.05
C LEU A 133 -11.82 -30.08 8.58
N ASP A 134 -11.85 -29.91 9.89
CA ASP A 134 -12.28 -28.69 10.57
C ASP A 134 -11.13 -28.19 11.42
N LEU A 135 -10.77 -26.92 11.27
CA LEU A 135 -9.70 -26.26 12.02
C LEU A 135 -10.22 -24.95 12.62
N GLN A 136 -9.71 -24.59 13.78
CA GLN A 136 -9.98 -23.27 14.34
C GLN A 136 -9.33 -22.18 13.46
N PRO A 137 -9.98 -21.02 13.26
CA PRO A 137 -9.36 -19.90 12.57
C PRO A 137 -8.07 -19.43 13.25
N ASP A 138 -7.08 -19.00 12.48
CA ASP A 138 -5.88 -18.36 13.02
C ASP A 138 -6.24 -17.04 13.72
N SER A 139 -7.06 -16.22 13.09
CA SER A 139 -7.58 -14.98 13.63
C SER A 139 -8.86 -14.52 12.91
N ILE A 140 -9.54 -13.55 13.52
CA ILE A 140 -10.68 -12.83 12.93
C ILE A 140 -10.39 -11.34 13.07
N ASP A 141 -10.45 -10.62 11.95
CA ASP A 141 -10.39 -9.16 11.93
C ASP A 141 -11.79 -8.59 11.70
N SER A 142 -12.12 -7.55 12.45
CA SER A 142 -13.37 -6.81 12.31
C SER A 142 -13.02 -5.35 12.04
N GLU A 143 -13.17 -4.89 10.79
CA GLU A 143 -12.96 -3.48 10.42
C GLU A 143 -14.26 -2.68 10.51
N ASP A 144 -15.38 -3.31 10.10
CA ASP A 144 -16.72 -2.73 10.11
C ASP A 144 -17.68 -3.63 10.88
N HIS A 145 -18.76 -3.05 11.40
CA HIS A 145 -19.80 -3.78 12.13
C HIS A 145 -20.55 -4.84 11.30
N ASP A 146 -20.40 -4.83 9.97
CA ASP A 146 -21.05 -5.75 9.06
C ASP A 146 -20.08 -6.57 8.19
N LEU A 147 -18.76 -6.45 8.45
CA LEU A 147 -17.71 -7.15 7.73
C LEU A 147 -16.64 -7.71 8.65
N GLN A 148 -16.44 -9.02 8.59
CA GLN A 148 -15.30 -9.68 9.23
C GLN A 148 -14.45 -10.41 8.20
N ILE A 149 -13.16 -10.51 8.46
CA ILE A 149 -12.21 -11.33 7.71
C ILE A 149 -11.75 -12.47 8.62
N VAL A 150 -12.17 -13.69 8.30
CA VAL A 150 -11.73 -14.91 8.98
C VAL A 150 -10.52 -15.47 8.28
N ARG A 151 -9.44 -15.68 9.03
CA ARG A 151 -8.19 -16.25 8.49
C ARG A 151 -8.13 -17.72 8.82
N CYS A 152 -8.19 -18.55 7.79
CA CYS A 152 -8.14 -20.00 7.87
C CYS A 152 -6.78 -20.52 7.41
N PRO A 153 -6.10 -21.38 8.19
CA PRO A 153 -4.81 -21.95 7.77
C PRO A 153 -4.98 -22.86 6.55
N LEU A 154 -4.09 -22.78 5.56
CA LEU A 154 -4.08 -23.69 4.40
C LEU A 154 -2.92 -24.67 4.50
N GLN A 155 -3.22 -25.95 4.73
CA GLN A 155 -2.23 -27.01 4.79
C GLN A 155 -1.96 -27.66 3.43
N THR A 156 -2.94 -27.64 2.54
CA THR A 156 -2.86 -28.28 1.21
C THR A 156 -3.41 -27.38 0.10
N ARG A 157 -2.83 -27.48 -1.08
CA ARG A 157 -3.33 -26.75 -2.26
C ARG A 157 -4.57 -27.44 -2.83
N GLY A 158 -5.45 -26.66 -3.43
CA GLY A 158 -6.63 -27.16 -4.16
C GLY A 158 -7.86 -27.46 -3.29
N VAL A 159 -7.81 -27.19 -2.00
CA VAL A 159 -8.99 -27.31 -1.11
C VAL A 159 -9.88 -26.08 -1.23
N THR A 160 -11.18 -26.27 -1.02
CA THR A 160 -12.15 -25.20 -0.83
C THR A 160 -12.43 -25.07 0.67
N VAL A 161 -12.60 -23.83 1.14
CA VAL A 161 -12.80 -23.55 2.57
C VAL A 161 -14.11 -22.77 2.75
N SER A 162 -14.87 -23.12 3.78
CA SER A 162 -16.01 -22.36 4.27
C SER A 162 -16.02 -22.28 5.80
N ILE A 163 -17.07 -21.71 6.38
CA ILE A 163 -17.20 -21.49 7.82
C ILE A 163 -18.32 -22.37 8.37
N GLY A 164 -17.98 -23.15 9.39
CA GLY A 164 -18.92 -23.87 10.22
C GLY A 164 -19.23 -23.10 11.51
N ILE A 165 -20.48 -22.95 11.85
CA ILE A 165 -20.95 -22.29 13.08
C ILE A 165 -21.13 -23.36 14.16
N LYS A 166 -20.35 -23.29 15.24
CA LYS A 166 -20.31 -24.31 16.29
C LYS A 166 -21.63 -24.45 17.05
N SER A 167 -22.34 -23.35 17.30
CA SER A 167 -23.53 -23.35 18.15
C SER A 167 -24.68 -24.21 17.60
N ASN A 168 -24.79 -24.36 16.29
CA ASN A 168 -25.90 -25.03 15.61
C ASN A 168 -25.45 -26.04 14.54
N GLY A 169 -24.13 -26.21 14.35
CA GLY A 169 -23.56 -27.06 13.30
C GLY A 169 -23.84 -26.57 11.87
N HIS A 170 -24.31 -25.33 11.70
CA HIS A 170 -24.64 -24.79 10.39
C HIS A 170 -23.37 -24.46 9.60
N LEU A 171 -23.32 -24.95 8.37
CA LEU A 171 -22.25 -24.65 7.43
C LEU A 171 -22.70 -23.51 6.50
N LEU A 172 -21.90 -22.44 6.43
CA LEU A 172 -22.16 -21.35 5.50
C LEU A 172 -21.91 -21.83 4.06
N PRO A 173 -22.71 -21.37 3.08
CA PRO A 173 -22.45 -21.65 1.67
C PRO A 173 -21.06 -21.15 1.23
N ILE A 174 -20.40 -21.93 0.40
CA ILE A 174 -19.09 -21.54 -0.16
C ILE A 174 -19.27 -20.32 -1.05
N GLY A 175 -18.55 -19.24 -0.77
CA GLY A 175 -18.53 -18.04 -1.58
C GLY A 175 -17.62 -18.13 -2.81
N PRO A 176 -17.67 -17.14 -3.71
CA PRO A 176 -16.71 -17.03 -4.81
C PRO A 176 -15.27 -17.03 -4.30
N THR A 177 -14.43 -17.87 -4.90
CA THR A 177 -13.05 -18.07 -4.47
C THR A 177 -12.08 -17.50 -5.51
N PHE A 178 -11.14 -16.69 -5.06
CA PHE A 178 -10.15 -16.00 -5.88
C PHE A 178 -8.74 -16.33 -5.41
N ARG A 179 -7.78 -16.23 -6.33
CA ARG A 179 -6.35 -16.38 -6.01
C ARG A 179 -5.73 -15.01 -5.79
N TRP A 180 -4.89 -14.90 -4.79
CA TRP A 180 -4.18 -13.68 -4.45
C TRP A 180 -3.26 -13.16 -5.57
N ASP A 181 -2.62 -14.05 -6.31
CA ASP A 181 -1.61 -13.71 -7.35
C ASP A 181 -2.19 -12.97 -8.57
N SER A 182 -3.52 -12.92 -8.72
CA SER A 182 -4.22 -12.19 -9.79
C SER A 182 -5.55 -11.63 -9.25
N LEU A 183 -5.48 -10.47 -8.58
CA LEU A 183 -6.61 -9.92 -7.84
C LEU A 183 -6.56 -8.39 -7.78
N ALA A 184 -7.68 -7.72 -8.10
CA ALA A 184 -7.92 -6.37 -7.65
C ALA A 184 -8.47 -6.44 -6.22
N TYR A 185 -7.73 -5.86 -5.26
CA TYR A 185 -7.96 -6.14 -3.85
C TYR A 185 -8.43 -4.94 -3.03
N GLU A 186 -8.12 -3.72 -3.47
CA GLU A 186 -8.52 -2.49 -2.79
C GLU A 186 -8.85 -1.40 -3.81
N ALA A 187 -9.80 -0.51 -3.50
CA ALA A 187 -10.09 0.64 -4.35
C ALA A 187 -10.70 1.81 -3.57
N LEU A 188 -10.30 3.02 -3.92
CA LEU A 188 -10.89 4.24 -3.36
C LEU A 188 -11.17 5.29 -4.45
N ILE A 189 -12.14 6.18 -4.20
CA ILE A 189 -12.47 7.31 -5.07
C ILE A 189 -11.79 8.55 -4.50
N ASP A 190 -10.87 9.14 -5.31
CA ASP A 190 -10.16 10.38 -4.97
C ASP A 190 -11.05 11.61 -5.22
N TYR A 191 -10.66 12.78 -4.71
CA TYR A 191 -11.39 14.06 -4.85
C TYR A 191 -11.58 14.53 -6.30
N ASP A 192 -10.67 14.15 -7.19
CA ASP A 192 -10.79 14.43 -8.63
C ASP A 192 -11.83 13.52 -9.33
N ASN A 193 -12.63 12.77 -8.55
CA ASN A 193 -13.60 11.80 -9.03
C ASN A 193 -12.97 10.70 -9.90
N THR A 194 -11.72 10.33 -9.65
CA THR A 194 -11.11 9.14 -10.21
C THR A 194 -11.08 8.01 -9.18
N THR A 195 -11.20 6.78 -9.65
CA THR A 195 -11.05 5.59 -8.80
C THR A 195 -9.63 5.08 -8.89
N ILE A 196 -8.98 4.90 -7.75
CA ILE A 196 -7.66 4.26 -7.66
C ILE A 196 -7.88 2.82 -7.26
N VAL A 197 -7.38 1.90 -8.07
CA VAL A 197 -7.51 0.44 -7.88
C VAL A 197 -6.14 -0.16 -7.66
N PHE A 198 -6.02 -0.96 -6.61
CA PHE A 198 -4.82 -1.71 -6.29
C PHE A 198 -4.96 -3.14 -6.78
N VAL A 199 -4.04 -3.58 -7.66
CA VAL A 199 -4.21 -4.81 -8.46
C VAL A 199 -2.94 -5.63 -8.49
N LYS A 200 -3.00 -6.89 -8.04
CA LYS A 200 -1.96 -7.89 -8.17
C LYS A 200 -2.08 -8.64 -9.50
N GLY A 201 -0.96 -9.08 -10.07
CA GLY A 201 -0.94 -9.93 -11.28
C GLY A 201 -0.84 -9.16 -12.60
N LEU A 202 -0.71 -7.83 -12.58
CA LEU A 202 -0.45 -7.04 -13.79
C LEU A 202 0.96 -7.24 -14.34
N ASN A 203 1.92 -7.65 -13.48
CA ASN A 203 3.32 -7.92 -13.83
C ASN A 203 4.00 -6.74 -14.57
N LEU A 204 3.75 -5.52 -14.09
CA LEU A 204 4.29 -4.30 -14.68
C LEU A 204 5.72 -4.04 -14.19
N PRO A 205 6.56 -3.37 -15.02
CA PRO A 205 7.87 -2.93 -14.57
C PRO A 205 7.79 -2.02 -13.33
N PRO A 206 8.58 -2.27 -12.28
CA PRO A 206 8.35 -1.67 -10.95
C PRO A 206 8.54 -0.16 -10.88
N LYS A 207 9.20 0.47 -11.84
CA LYS A 207 9.49 1.93 -11.82
C LYS A 207 9.01 2.68 -13.05
N ARG A 208 8.17 2.06 -13.88
CA ARG A 208 7.72 2.65 -15.14
C ARG A 208 6.22 2.89 -15.12
N VAL A 209 5.83 4.05 -15.63
CA VAL A 209 4.47 4.32 -16.06
C VAL A 209 4.23 3.59 -17.37
N MET A 210 3.15 2.83 -17.46
CA MET A 210 2.75 2.13 -18.67
C MET A 210 1.80 3.00 -19.50
N ASP A 211 1.64 2.65 -20.77
CA ASP A 211 0.64 3.28 -21.64
C ASP A 211 -0.77 2.90 -21.16
N PRO A 212 -1.56 3.89 -20.68
CA PRO A 212 -2.91 3.63 -20.16
C PRO A 212 -3.87 3.09 -21.23
N SER A 213 -3.62 3.35 -22.52
CA SER A 213 -4.48 2.91 -23.60
C SER A 213 -4.52 1.40 -23.81
N GLN A 214 -3.54 0.68 -23.25
CA GLN A 214 -3.47 -0.79 -23.27
C GLN A 214 -4.34 -1.46 -22.20
N PHE A 215 -5.02 -0.67 -21.37
CA PHE A 215 -5.78 -1.18 -20.23
C PHE A 215 -7.15 -0.51 -20.14
N GLU A 216 -8.10 -1.23 -19.55
CA GLU A 216 -9.45 -0.74 -19.26
C GLU A 216 -9.82 -1.05 -17.82
N CYS A 217 -10.53 -0.12 -17.18
CA CYS A 217 -11.16 -0.34 -15.89
C CYS A 217 -12.58 -0.90 -16.09
N VAL A 218 -12.93 -1.87 -15.31
CA VAL A 218 -14.21 -2.59 -15.42
C VAL A 218 -14.94 -2.51 -14.10
N TYR A 219 -16.19 -2.02 -14.12
CA TYR A 219 -17.05 -1.93 -12.94
C TYR A 219 -18.23 -2.88 -13.11
N GLY A 220 -18.60 -3.62 -12.07
CA GLY A 220 -19.72 -4.56 -12.09
C GLY A 220 -19.88 -5.30 -10.77
N ARG A 221 -20.97 -6.02 -10.62
CA ARG A 221 -21.19 -6.91 -9.47
C ARG A 221 -20.52 -8.26 -9.67
N ASP A 222 -20.58 -8.74 -10.89
CA ASP A 222 -20.02 -9.99 -11.35
C ASP A 222 -19.34 -9.76 -12.71
N PHE A 223 -18.11 -10.21 -12.87
CA PHE A 223 -17.32 -10.02 -14.09
C PHE A 223 -17.52 -11.13 -15.12
N THR A 224 -18.36 -12.13 -14.82
CA THR A 224 -18.71 -13.21 -15.75
C THR A 224 -19.78 -12.79 -16.75
N ALA A 225 -20.67 -11.87 -16.37
CA ALA A 225 -21.78 -11.38 -17.20
C ALA A 225 -21.40 -10.10 -17.95
N SER A 226 -20.89 -10.22 -19.16
CA SER A 226 -20.34 -9.11 -19.96
C SER A 226 -21.31 -7.95 -20.25
N ASN A 227 -22.62 -8.22 -20.31
CA ASN A 227 -23.66 -7.24 -20.61
C ASN A 227 -24.03 -6.31 -19.44
N LEU A 228 -23.50 -6.57 -18.24
CA LEU A 228 -23.75 -5.77 -17.03
C LEU A 228 -22.48 -5.02 -16.56
N LEU A 229 -21.45 -4.95 -17.41
CA LEU A 229 -20.20 -4.31 -17.08
C LEU A 229 -20.17 -2.86 -17.61
N LEU A 230 -19.65 -1.95 -16.76
CA LEU A 230 -19.33 -0.58 -17.17
C LEU A 230 -17.82 -0.50 -17.42
N LEU A 231 -17.46 -0.13 -18.64
CA LEU A 231 -16.06 0.10 -19.01
C LEU A 231 -15.70 1.56 -18.80
N ALA A 232 -14.50 1.79 -18.29
CA ALA A 232 -13.98 3.13 -18.10
C ALA A 232 -12.49 3.21 -18.49
N ARG A 233 -12.09 4.40 -18.94
CA ARG A 233 -10.72 4.64 -19.34
C ARG A 233 -9.76 4.62 -18.15
N VAL A 234 -8.61 3.98 -18.34
CA VAL A 234 -7.44 4.13 -17.45
C VAL A 234 -6.80 5.51 -17.71
N ILE A 235 -6.52 6.23 -16.65
CA ILE A 235 -5.88 7.56 -16.67
C ILE A 235 -4.38 7.43 -16.50
N SER A 236 -3.97 6.60 -15.54
CA SER A 236 -2.56 6.26 -15.32
C SER A 236 -2.45 4.86 -14.74
N ILE A 237 -1.32 4.22 -14.99
CA ILE A 237 -1.04 2.87 -14.51
C ILE A 237 0.46 2.68 -14.29
N GLY A 238 0.83 2.13 -13.14
CA GLY A 238 2.21 1.79 -12.79
C GLY A 238 2.27 0.93 -11.54
N GLN A 239 3.23 0.05 -11.45
CA GLN A 239 3.34 -0.94 -10.37
C GLN A 239 2.05 -1.75 -10.20
N GLU A 240 1.42 -1.67 -9.05
CA GLU A 240 0.13 -2.31 -8.72
C GLU A 240 -1.01 -1.29 -8.64
N ILE A 241 -0.83 -0.06 -9.15
CA ILE A 241 -1.76 1.06 -8.95
C ILE A 241 -2.32 1.49 -10.30
N VAL A 242 -3.64 1.48 -10.42
CA VAL A 242 -4.37 1.87 -11.63
C VAL A 242 -5.34 2.99 -11.29
N ARG A 243 -5.23 4.13 -11.96
CA ARG A 243 -6.16 5.24 -11.82
C ARG A 243 -7.15 5.21 -12.96
N CYS A 244 -8.41 5.07 -12.64
CA CYS A 244 -9.55 4.92 -13.53
C CYS A 244 -10.42 6.18 -13.57
N LYS A 245 -10.99 6.51 -14.71
CA LYS A 245 -12.11 7.44 -14.74
C LYS A 245 -13.32 6.78 -14.08
N THR A 246 -13.89 7.41 -13.03
CA THR A 246 -15.07 6.86 -12.37
C THR A 246 -16.32 7.13 -13.20
N PRO A 247 -17.16 6.13 -13.49
CA PRO A 247 -18.44 6.35 -14.15
C PRO A 247 -19.39 7.23 -13.32
N LEU A 248 -20.14 8.10 -13.97
CA LEU A 248 -21.08 9.00 -13.30
C LEU A 248 -22.14 8.25 -12.47
N SER A 249 -22.57 7.07 -12.93
CA SER A 249 -23.51 6.22 -12.18
C SER A 249 -22.94 5.71 -10.85
N ILE A 250 -21.63 5.58 -10.73
CA ILE A 250 -20.95 5.23 -9.47
C ILE A 250 -20.86 6.47 -8.57
N LEU A 251 -20.54 7.63 -9.15
CA LEU A 251 -20.42 8.88 -8.39
C LEU A 251 -21.75 9.36 -7.81
N SER A 252 -22.85 9.16 -8.52
CA SER A 252 -24.21 9.57 -8.12
C SER A 252 -25.00 8.50 -7.36
N GLY A 253 -24.48 7.27 -7.28
CA GLY A 253 -25.14 6.16 -6.60
C GLY A 253 -25.18 6.34 -5.08
N SER A 254 -26.25 5.85 -4.43
CA SER A 254 -26.29 5.77 -2.96
C SER A 254 -25.23 4.78 -2.44
N GLN A 255 -24.75 4.98 -1.23
CA GLN A 255 -23.76 4.09 -0.61
C GLN A 255 -24.18 2.62 -0.62
N SER A 256 -25.47 2.34 -0.40
CA SER A 256 -26.00 0.97 -0.40
C SER A 256 -25.93 0.28 -1.77
N VAL A 257 -26.06 1.03 -2.87
CA VAL A 257 -25.91 0.50 -4.24
C VAL A 257 -24.44 0.32 -4.59
N ASN A 258 -23.60 1.26 -4.17
CA ASN A 258 -22.16 1.23 -4.43
C ASN A 258 -21.46 0.10 -3.66
N SER A 259 -21.95 -0.30 -2.48
CA SER A 259 -21.35 -1.38 -1.68
C SER A 259 -21.36 -2.76 -2.39
N SER A 260 -22.20 -2.96 -3.39
CA SER A 260 -22.28 -4.20 -4.17
C SER A 260 -21.45 -4.17 -5.46
N ILE A 261 -20.95 -2.99 -5.89
CA ILE A 261 -20.22 -2.84 -7.14
C ILE A 261 -18.73 -2.99 -6.85
N LYS A 262 -18.10 -3.87 -7.61
CA LYS A 262 -16.65 -4.06 -7.62
C LYS A 262 -16.02 -3.33 -8.80
N VAL A 263 -14.72 -3.04 -8.68
CA VAL A 263 -13.92 -2.52 -9.77
C VAL A 263 -12.73 -3.44 -10.00
N SER A 264 -12.37 -3.62 -11.26
CA SER A 264 -11.21 -4.38 -11.68
C SER A 264 -10.57 -3.76 -12.93
N VAL A 265 -9.51 -4.39 -13.40
CA VAL A 265 -8.74 -3.96 -14.57
C VAL A 265 -8.55 -5.14 -15.52
N ARG A 266 -8.51 -4.86 -16.81
CA ARG A 266 -8.06 -5.82 -17.84
C ARG A 266 -7.09 -5.14 -18.82
N GLY A 267 -6.18 -5.89 -19.40
CA GLY A 267 -5.51 -5.47 -20.62
C GLY A 267 -6.47 -5.58 -21.81
N VAL A 268 -6.24 -4.78 -22.85
CA VAL A 268 -6.99 -4.90 -24.10
C VAL A 268 -6.87 -6.33 -24.62
N ASP A 269 -8.00 -6.93 -24.99
CA ASP A 269 -8.13 -8.33 -25.43
C ASP A 269 -7.71 -9.40 -24.38
N LYS A 270 -7.64 -9.02 -23.10
CA LYS A 270 -7.39 -9.96 -22.00
C LYS A 270 -8.62 -10.11 -21.11
N PRO A 271 -8.74 -11.23 -20.38
CA PRO A 271 -9.79 -11.41 -19.41
C PRO A 271 -9.68 -10.37 -18.28
N VAL A 272 -10.81 -10.07 -17.65
CA VAL A 272 -10.85 -9.20 -16.47
C VAL A 272 -10.17 -9.92 -15.31
N ILE A 273 -9.28 -9.22 -14.60
CA ILE A 273 -8.68 -9.72 -13.36
C ILE A 273 -9.79 -9.89 -12.32
N SER A 274 -9.75 -10.96 -11.54
CA SER A 274 -10.67 -11.17 -10.43
C SER A 274 -10.65 -10.00 -9.44
N SER A 275 -11.76 -9.72 -8.75
CA SER A 275 -11.81 -8.58 -7.84
C SER A 275 -12.65 -8.83 -6.60
N VAL A 276 -12.12 -8.34 -5.48
CA VAL A 276 -12.84 -8.09 -4.22
C VAL A 276 -12.90 -6.59 -3.92
N ALA A 277 -12.23 -5.75 -4.71
CA ALA A 277 -12.11 -4.32 -4.54
C ALA A 277 -13.45 -3.60 -4.77
N ARG A 278 -13.91 -2.87 -3.79
CA ARG A 278 -15.12 -2.04 -3.85
C ARG A 278 -14.74 -0.58 -3.71
N PRO A 279 -15.02 0.27 -4.73
CA PRO A 279 -14.67 1.67 -4.65
C PRO A 279 -15.50 2.35 -3.57
N TYR A 280 -14.88 2.81 -2.52
CA TYR A 280 -15.49 3.64 -1.49
C TYR A 280 -15.06 5.09 -1.64
N ARG A 281 -15.96 6.00 -1.31
CA ARG A 281 -15.67 7.43 -1.24
C ARG A 281 -15.31 7.78 0.19
N ARG A 282 -14.30 8.60 0.38
CA ARG A 282 -14.01 9.19 1.68
C ARG A 282 -15.19 10.08 2.09
N LEU A 283 -15.53 10.05 3.37
CA LEU A 283 -16.76 10.68 3.90
C LEU A 283 -16.81 12.20 3.69
N ASP A 284 -15.65 12.86 3.63
CA ASP A 284 -15.57 14.31 3.45
C ASP A 284 -15.57 14.67 1.96
N HIS A 285 -16.67 15.27 1.51
CA HIS A 285 -16.86 15.62 0.10
C HIS A 285 -16.00 16.78 -0.38
N ASN A 286 -15.45 17.58 0.52
CA ASN A 286 -14.56 18.70 0.21
C ASN A 286 -13.24 18.56 0.94
N PRO A 287 -12.10 18.75 0.27
CA PRO A 287 -10.83 18.81 0.98
C PRO A 287 -10.90 19.96 1.99
N PRO A 288 -10.45 19.75 3.22
CA PRO A 288 -10.42 20.82 4.21
C PRO A 288 -9.60 21.99 3.68
N SER A 289 -10.04 23.21 3.97
CA SER A 289 -9.35 24.44 3.55
C SER A 289 -7.96 24.58 4.18
N GLN A 290 -7.74 23.90 5.29
CA GLN A 290 -6.46 23.88 6.01
C GLN A 290 -6.19 22.47 6.52
N LYS A 291 -4.92 22.04 6.48
CA LYS A 291 -4.48 20.76 7.03
C LYS A 291 -4.59 20.79 8.55
N GLN A 292 -5.07 19.70 9.15
CA GLN A 292 -5.23 19.58 10.59
C GLN A 292 -3.90 19.35 11.31
N HIS A 293 -2.97 18.66 10.62
CA HIS A 293 -1.71 18.21 11.18
C HIS A 293 -0.54 18.66 10.30
N GLN A 294 0.48 19.20 10.93
CA GLN A 294 1.72 19.56 10.24
C GLN A 294 2.52 18.30 9.90
N MET A 295 2.59 17.35 10.83
CA MET A 295 3.35 16.11 10.65
C MET A 295 2.55 14.88 11.06
N CYS A 296 2.45 13.95 10.15
CA CYS A 296 1.89 12.62 10.37
C CYS A 296 2.92 11.53 10.03
N VAL A 297 2.65 10.32 10.47
CA VAL A 297 3.47 9.16 10.13
C VAL A 297 2.60 8.02 9.60
N CYS A 298 3.10 7.36 8.57
CA CYS A 298 2.54 6.16 7.99
C CYS A 298 3.51 4.99 8.18
N THR A 299 3.05 3.92 8.79
CA THR A 299 3.83 2.70 8.98
C THR A 299 3.06 1.46 8.57
N MET A 300 3.75 0.45 8.06
CA MET A 300 3.19 -0.89 7.84
C MET A 300 3.93 -1.87 8.73
N LEU A 301 3.18 -2.59 9.54
CA LEU A 301 3.78 -3.48 10.54
C LEU A 301 3.05 -4.83 10.61
N ARG A 302 3.72 -5.81 11.21
CA ARG A 302 3.16 -7.10 11.60
C ARG A 302 3.82 -7.56 12.89
N ASN A 303 3.03 -7.89 13.92
CA ASN A 303 3.51 -8.38 15.22
C ASN A 303 4.57 -7.46 15.84
N GLN A 304 4.24 -6.18 16.03
CA GLN A 304 5.12 -5.16 16.59
C GLN A 304 4.49 -4.39 17.76
N ALA A 305 3.45 -4.92 18.40
CA ALA A 305 2.81 -4.30 19.57
C ALA A 305 3.82 -3.93 20.65
N ARG A 306 4.80 -4.79 20.88
CA ARG A 306 5.86 -4.62 21.87
C ARG A 306 6.63 -3.28 21.81
N ILE A 307 6.82 -2.71 20.60
CA ILE A 307 7.62 -1.49 20.40
C ILE A 307 6.74 -0.28 20.06
N LEU A 308 5.49 -0.52 19.65
CA LEU A 308 4.62 0.54 19.10
C LEU A 308 4.34 1.64 20.13
N ARG A 309 4.11 1.30 21.42
CA ARG A 309 3.84 2.29 22.47
C ARG A 309 5.02 3.25 22.66
N GLU A 310 6.24 2.72 22.77
CA GLU A 310 7.47 3.50 22.85
C GLU A 310 7.63 4.41 21.63
N TRP A 311 7.39 3.86 20.44
CA TRP A 311 7.54 4.56 19.17
C TRP A 311 6.53 5.72 19.01
N VAL A 312 5.25 5.49 19.35
CA VAL A 312 4.21 6.53 19.30
C VAL A 312 4.48 7.63 20.30
N MET A 313 4.75 7.30 21.56
CA MET A 313 4.98 8.29 22.62
C MET A 313 6.22 9.15 22.36
N TYR A 314 7.30 8.56 21.87
CA TYR A 314 8.49 9.29 21.47
C TYR A 314 8.20 10.25 20.31
N HIS A 315 7.57 9.76 19.23
CA HIS A 315 7.28 10.58 18.07
C HIS A 315 6.25 11.68 18.35
N ALA A 316 5.30 11.46 19.25
CA ALA A 316 4.40 12.50 19.74
C ALA A 316 5.17 13.62 20.42
N HIS A 317 6.14 13.25 21.26
CA HIS A 317 6.97 14.23 21.98
C HIS A 317 7.76 15.13 21.04
N ILE A 318 8.27 14.60 19.93
CA ILE A 318 9.02 15.39 18.93
C ILE A 318 8.13 16.13 17.92
N GLY A 319 6.80 16.00 18.02
CA GLY A 319 5.85 16.80 17.23
C GLY A 319 5.08 16.06 16.13
N VAL A 320 5.11 14.74 16.08
CA VAL A 320 4.17 13.97 15.24
C VAL A 320 2.78 14.04 15.87
N GLN A 321 1.76 14.29 15.05
CA GLN A 321 0.40 14.59 15.50
C GLN A 321 -0.62 13.53 15.13
N SER A 322 -0.33 12.66 14.14
CA SER A 322 -1.24 11.59 13.73
C SER A 322 -0.48 10.39 13.14
N TRP A 323 -1.02 9.18 13.39
CA TRP A 323 -0.42 7.91 12.97
C TRP A 323 -1.41 7.10 12.15
N PHE A 324 -0.97 6.67 10.96
CA PHE A 324 -1.68 5.73 10.09
C PHE A 324 -0.97 4.37 10.16
N VAL A 325 -1.53 3.44 10.91
CA VAL A 325 -0.96 2.10 11.10
C VAL A 325 -1.62 1.11 10.15
N TYR A 326 -0.85 0.59 9.21
CA TYR A 326 -1.25 -0.46 8.27
C TYR A 326 -0.88 -1.81 8.86
N ASP A 327 -1.86 -2.51 9.38
CA ASP A 327 -1.68 -3.81 10.02
C ASP A 327 -1.66 -4.94 8.98
N ASN A 328 -0.47 -5.50 8.75
CA ASN A 328 -0.28 -6.60 7.81
C ASN A 328 -0.40 -7.97 8.50
N ASN A 329 -1.60 -8.31 8.97
CA ASN A 329 -1.91 -9.59 9.61
C ASN A 329 -1.18 -9.81 10.95
N SER A 330 -1.24 -8.89 11.87
CA SER A 330 -0.74 -9.10 13.22
C SER A 330 -1.59 -10.14 13.97
N SER A 331 -0.92 -10.93 14.79
CA SER A 331 -1.51 -11.93 15.68
C SER A 331 -1.16 -11.67 17.17
N ASP A 332 -0.44 -10.58 17.42
CA ASP A 332 -0.15 -10.06 18.76
C ASP A 332 -1.25 -9.06 19.21
N ASP A 333 -1.08 -8.44 20.37
CA ASP A 333 -2.05 -7.52 20.99
C ASP A 333 -2.10 -6.14 20.33
N LEU A 334 -1.76 -6.03 19.04
CA LEU A 334 -1.68 -4.75 18.33
C LEU A 334 -2.99 -3.96 18.36
N SER A 335 -4.13 -4.62 18.12
CA SER A 335 -5.44 -3.94 18.09
C SER A 335 -5.77 -3.31 19.44
N SER A 336 -5.66 -4.07 20.52
CA SER A 336 -5.92 -3.61 21.89
C SER A 336 -4.97 -2.48 22.31
N LEU A 337 -3.72 -2.54 21.86
CA LEU A 337 -2.76 -1.48 22.12
C LEU A 337 -3.12 -0.18 21.39
N ILE A 338 -3.58 -0.27 20.13
CA ILE A 338 -3.99 0.92 19.37
C ILE A 338 -5.24 1.55 20.00
N GLU A 339 -6.22 0.74 20.44
CA GLU A 339 -7.38 1.23 21.19
C GLU A 339 -6.96 1.96 22.48
N LEU A 340 -6.02 1.39 23.23
CA LEU A 340 -5.48 2.03 24.42
C LEU A 340 -4.78 3.37 24.13
N LEU A 341 -4.00 3.45 23.05
CA LEU A 341 -3.32 4.68 22.65
C LEU A 341 -4.32 5.75 22.18
N ASP A 342 -5.40 5.36 21.51
CA ASP A 342 -6.48 6.28 21.12
C ASP A 342 -7.22 6.82 22.36
N ASP A 343 -7.52 5.97 23.34
CA ASP A 343 -8.08 6.37 24.64
C ASP A 343 -7.15 7.33 25.42
N GLU A 344 -5.85 7.22 25.23
CA GLU A 344 -4.83 8.14 25.76
C GLU A 344 -4.70 9.45 24.94
N ASN A 345 -5.58 9.69 23.96
CA ASN A 345 -5.63 10.84 23.08
C ASN A 345 -4.49 10.93 22.05
N PHE A 346 -3.86 9.82 21.68
CA PHE A 346 -3.03 9.79 20.48
C PHE A 346 -3.94 9.61 19.25
N ASN A 347 -3.81 10.49 18.25
CA ASN A 347 -4.57 10.38 17.01
C ASN A 347 -3.99 9.25 16.13
N ILE A 348 -4.26 8.03 16.52
CA ILE A 348 -3.76 6.81 15.88
C ILE A 348 -4.91 6.03 15.25
N THR A 349 -4.74 5.63 14.00
CA THR A 349 -5.74 4.84 13.26
C THR A 349 -5.13 3.54 12.76
N ARG A 350 -5.81 2.41 13.05
CA ARG A 350 -5.50 1.11 12.45
C ARG A 350 -6.24 0.96 11.13
N HIS A 351 -5.54 0.46 10.11
CA HIS A 351 -6.13 0.01 8.87
C HIS A 351 -5.67 -1.42 8.59
N ALA A 352 -6.61 -2.36 8.51
CA ALA A 352 -6.27 -3.74 8.15
C ALA A 352 -5.80 -3.77 6.69
N TRP A 353 -4.54 -4.18 6.49
CA TRP A 353 -3.92 -4.31 5.18
C TRP A 353 -3.37 -5.74 5.01
N PRO A 354 -4.25 -6.73 4.89
CA PRO A 354 -3.86 -8.13 4.95
C PRO A 354 -3.11 -8.63 3.70
N TRP A 355 -2.82 -7.76 2.78
CA TRP A 355 -2.29 -8.06 1.46
C TRP A 355 -0.78 -8.25 1.50
N ILE A 356 -0.30 -9.46 1.17
CA ILE A 356 1.13 -9.78 1.21
C ILE A 356 1.89 -9.17 0.01
N LYS A 357 3.15 -8.77 0.22
CA LYS A 357 4.04 -8.18 -0.80
C LYS A 357 3.46 -6.92 -1.46
N THR A 358 2.84 -6.04 -0.67
CA THR A 358 2.17 -4.83 -1.16
C THR A 358 2.54 -3.59 -0.35
N GLN A 359 3.78 -3.50 0.13
CA GLN A 359 4.22 -2.36 0.94
C GLN A 359 4.11 -1.05 0.16
N GLU A 360 4.54 -1.04 -1.11
CA GLU A 360 4.45 0.13 -1.99
C GLU A 360 3.00 0.56 -2.22
N ALA A 361 2.11 -0.40 -2.44
CA ALA A 361 0.67 -0.14 -2.60
C ALA A 361 0.04 0.37 -1.31
N GLY A 362 0.39 -0.20 -0.15
CA GLY A 362 -0.07 0.26 1.16
C GLY A 362 0.39 1.68 1.47
N PHE A 363 1.63 2.02 1.17
CA PHE A 363 2.13 3.39 1.33
C PHE A 363 1.46 4.37 0.37
N ALA A 364 1.20 3.97 -0.88
CA ALA A 364 0.42 4.78 -1.81
C ALA A 364 -1.02 5.02 -1.32
N HIS A 365 -1.67 3.98 -0.78
CA HIS A 365 -2.98 4.08 -0.17
C HIS A 365 -2.96 5.00 1.07
N CYS A 366 -1.94 4.88 1.92
CA CYS A 366 -1.75 5.76 3.06
C CYS A 366 -1.54 7.22 2.65
N ALA A 367 -0.72 7.48 1.65
CA ALA A 367 -0.49 8.83 1.13
C ALA A 367 -1.80 9.49 0.66
N LEU A 368 -2.69 8.73 0.02
CA LEU A 368 -4.02 9.21 -0.37
C LEU A 368 -4.88 9.53 0.85
N ARG A 369 -4.88 8.70 1.88
CA ARG A 369 -5.64 8.94 3.11
C ARG A 369 -5.13 10.16 3.89
N ALA A 370 -3.82 10.27 4.03
CA ALA A 370 -3.17 11.35 4.77
C ALA A 370 -3.22 12.71 4.05
N LYS A 371 -3.41 12.72 2.73
CA LYS A 371 -3.38 13.92 1.88
C LYS A 371 -4.28 15.05 2.39
N ASP A 372 -5.39 14.75 3.05
CA ASP A 372 -6.37 15.76 3.44
C ASP A 372 -6.08 16.37 4.80
N SER A 373 -5.53 15.57 5.71
CA SER A 373 -5.31 15.98 7.09
C SER A 373 -3.88 16.40 7.39
N CYS A 374 -2.91 15.95 6.59
CA CYS A 374 -1.48 16.10 6.89
C CYS A 374 -0.76 16.99 5.87
N GLU A 375 0.05 17.93 6.35
CA GLU A 375 0.95 18.70 5.50
C GLU A 375 2.15 17.85 5.05
N TRP A 376 2.76 17.16 6.02
CA TRP A 376 3.87 16.25 5.80
C TRP A 376 3.55 14.85 6.33
N VAL A 377 4.05 13.83 5.66
CA VAL A 377 3.89 12.43 6.07
C VAL A 377 5.24 11.72 6.03
N GLY A 378 5.68 11.21 7.17
CA GLY A 378 6.85 10.34 7.27
C GLY A 378 6.47 8.90 6.97
N PHE A 379 7.20 8.26 6.05
CA PHE A 379 7.06 6.83 5.76
C PHE A 379 8.21 6.09 6.44
N ILE A 380 8.03 5.73 7.70
CA ILE A 380 9.04 5.10 8.55
C ILE A 380 8.50 3.83 9.19
N ASP A 381 9.41 2.88 9.44
CA ASP A 381 9.06 1.62 10.10
C ASP A 381 9.01 1.81 11.64
N VAL A 382 8.30 0.94 12.34
CA VAL A 382 8.07 1.07 13.80
C VAL A 382 9.33 0.86 14.65
N ASP A 383 10.42 0.36 14.07
CA ASP A 383 11.73 0.25 14.71
C ASP A 383 12.73 1.34 14.27
N GLU A 384 12.20 2.45 13.70
CA GLU A 384 12.93 3.61 13.24
C GLU A 384 12.50 4.86 14.01
N PHE A 385 13.46 5.59 14.56
CA PHE A 385 13.22 6.76 15.39
C PHE A 385 13.93 7.98 14.81
N LEU A 386 13.16 9.05 14.55
CA LEU A 386 13.70 10.33 14.10
C LEU A 386 14.57 10.92 15.20
N TYR A 387 15.80 11.30 14.90
CA TYR A 387 16.74 11.87 15.86
C TYR A 387 17.30 13.19 15.34
N PHE A 388 17.29 14.22 16.18
CA PHE A 388 17.75 15.57 15.90
C PHE A 388 19.03 15.85 16.68
N PRO A 389 20.22 15.56 16.14
CA PRO A 389 21.48 15.78 16.84
C PRO A 389 21.73 17.22 17.23
N SER A 390 21.22 18.19 16.45
CA SER A 390 21.30 19.63 16.76
C SER A 390 20.36 20.09 17.87
N GLY A 391 19.41 19.25 18.32
CA GLY A 391 18.37 19.62 19.27
C GLY A 391 17.27 20.52 18.70
N LEU A 392 17.28 20.81 17.39
CA LEU A 392 16.21 21.59 16.75
C LEU A 392 14.91 20.77 16.72
N PRO A 393 13.76 21.38 17.01
CA PRO A 393 12.48 20.67 16.94
C PRO A 393 12.09 20.35 15.48
N LEU A 394 11.29 19.29 15.31
CA LEU A 394 10.85 18.80 14.00
C LEU A 394 10.23 19.91 13.14
N HIS A 395 9.36 20.74 13.72
CA HIS A 395 8.67 21.80 12.98
C HIS A 395 9.62 22.87 12.44
N ASP A 396 10.74 23.15 13.09
CA ASP A 396 11.75 24.08 12.57
C ASP A 396 12.55 23.47 11.42
N VAL A 397 12.86 22.17 11.51
CA VAL A 397 13.59 21.47 10.45
C VAL A 397 12.78 21.39 9.16
N ILE A 398 11.47 21.07 9.24
CA ILE A 398 10.62 20.97 8.05
C ILE A 398 9.98 22.31 7.63
N GLY A 399 9.74 23.22 8.58
CA GLY A 399 9.11 24.52 8.34
C GLY A 399 10.00 25.51 7.58
N ASN A 400 11.32 25.36 7.68
CA ASN A 400 12.28 26.22 6.96
C ASN A 400 12.54 25.80 5.52
N LEU A 401 11.89 24.73 5.05
CA LEU A 401 12.04 24.25 3.68
C LEU A 401 11.27 25.13 2.69
N THR A 402 11.85 25.34 1.53
CA THR A 402 11.20 26.08 0.43
C THR A 402 9.95 25.37 -0.08
N SER A 403 9.00 26.10 -0.62
CA SER A 403 7.69 25.56 -1.04
C SER A 403 7.76 24.52 -2.16
N ASN A 404 8.84 24.51 -2.94
CA ASN A 404 9.10 23.51 -3.99
C ASN A 404 9.70 22.21 -3.46
N VAL A 405 10.22 22.18 -2.22
CA VAL A 405 10.65 20.94 -1.58
C VAL A 405 9.44 20.14 -1.12
N ALA A 406 9.30 18.94 -1.62
CA ALA A 406 8.19 18.05 -1.33
C ALA A 406 8.59 16.68 -0.78
N GLU A 407 9.88 16.36 -0.77
CA GLU A 407 10.41 15.15 -0.14
C GLU A 407 11.69 15.48 0.61
N VAL A 408 11.72 15.09 1.87
CA VAL A 408 12.91 15.14 2.73
C VAL A 408 13.42 13.72 2.89
N ARG A 409 14.67 13.46 2.48
CA ARG A 409 15.32 12.16 2.61
C ARG A 409 16.23 12.13 3.82
N VAL A 410 15.95 11.21 4.72
CA VAL A 410 16.62 11.11 6.02
C VAL A 410 17.44 9.82 6.08
N TRP A 411 18.73 9.93 6.38
CA TRP A 411 19.66 8.81 6.47
C TRP A 411 19.38 7.92 7.67
N CYS A 412 19.48 6.59 7.49
CA CYS A 412 19.29 5.61 8.54
C CYS A 412 20.63 5.10 9.07
N HIS A 413 20.83 5.20 10.39
CA HIS A 413 21.90 4.54 11.11
C HIS A 413 21.40 3.24 11.72
N ASN A 414 21.95 2.10 11.28
CA ASN A 414 21.53 0.78 11.75
C ASN A 414 22.19 0.45 13.08
N PHE A 415 21.38 0.29 14.13
CA PHE A 415 21.82 -0.11 15.45
C PHE A 415 21.97 -1.63 15.57
N GLY A 416 23.01 -2.04 16.31
CA GLY A 416 23.34 -3.42 16.64
C GLY A 416 22.81 -3.83 18.02
N PRO A 417 23.06 -5.11 18.42
CA PRO A 417 22.54 -5.68 19.67
C PRO A 417 23.15 -5.09 20.96
N SER A 418 24.24 -4.33 20.88
CA SER A 418 24.87 -3.61 21.99
C SER A 418 25.34 -4.48 23.17
N GLY A 419 25.79 -5.71 22.88
CA GLY A 419 26.19 -6.68 23.88
C GLY A 419 25.04 -7.41 24.58
N LEU A 420 23.80 -7.05 24.28
CA LEU A 420 22.60 -7.63 24.90
C LEU A 420 22.31 -9.02 24.35
N LYS A 421 21.85 -9.91 25.25
CA LYS A 421 21.36 -11.26 24.92
C LYS A 421 19.86 -11.43 25.14
N ARG A 422 19.20 -10.46 25.80
CA ARG A 422 17.76 -10.44 26.07
C ARG A 422 17.19 -9.08 25.74
N VAL A 423 15.92 -9.05 25.42
CA VAL A 423 15.18 -7.80 25.16
C VAL A 423 15.35 -6.83 26.34
N PRO A 424 15.76 -5.58 26.07
CA PRO A 424 15.91 -4.59 27.12
C PRO A 424 14.54 -4.22 27.72
N THR A 425 14.44 -4.30 29.06
CA THR A 425 13.18 -4.05 29.79
C THR A 425 12.76 -2.57 29.78
N LYS A 426 13.70 -1.66 29.54
CA LYS A 426 13.42 -0.21 29.51
C LYS A 426 13.12 0.34 28.12
N GLY A 427 12.97 -0.54 27.14
CA GLY A 427 12.66 -0.15 25.77
C GLY A 427 13.89 -0.16 24.84
N VAL A 428 13.61 0.03 23.57
CA VAL A 428 14.58 -0.03 22.47
C VAL A 428 15.55 1.14 22.53
N LEU A 429 15.03 2.35 22.77
CA LEU A 429 15.80 3.60 22.82
C LEU A 429 16.88 3.59 23.91
N LEU A 430 16.62 2.92 25.04
CA LEU A 430 17.59 2.85 26.14
C LEU A 430 18.54 1.66 26.02
N GLY A 431 18.08 0.57 25.39
CA GLY A 431 18.81 -0.69 25.39
C GLY A 431 19.91 -0.76 24.35
N TYR A 432 19.69 -0.23 23.16
CA TYR A 432 20.63 -0.36 22.06
C TYR A 432 21.44 0.92 21.86
N THR A 433 22.74 0.84 22.05
CA THR A 433 23.66 1.99 22.17
C THR A 433 24.87 1.89 21.26
N CYS A 434 24.88 0.96 20.31
CA CYS A 434 25.93 0.88 19.31
C CYS A 434 25.32 0.72 17.92
N ARG A 435 25.99 1.20 16.91
CA ARG A 435 25.56 1.16 15.52
C ARG A 435 26.70 0.89 14.55
N MET A 436 26.35 0.63 13.30
CA MET A 436 27.28 0.67 12.18
C MET A 436 27.77 2.11 11.96
N ASP A 437 29.01 2.28 11.53
CA ASP A 437 29.61 3.60 11.27
C ASP A 437 28.91 4.29 10.08
N ALA A 438 28.82 3.60 8.95
CA ALA A 438 28.21 4.13 7.75
C ALA A 438 26.67 4.02 7.82
N PRO A 439 25.92 5.10 7.43
CA PRO A 439 24.47 4.99 7.26
C PRO A 439 24.14 4.12 6.05
N GLU A 440 23.06 3.37 6.15
CA GLU A 440 22.50 2.61 5.04
C GLU A 440 21.13 3.13 4.66
N ARG A 441 20.91 3.38 3.34
CA ARG A 441 19.61 3.80 2.82
C ARG A 441 19.10 5.09 3.48
N HIS A 442 17.93 5.53 3.07
CA HIS A 442 17.21 6.66 3.65
C HIS A 442 15.71 6.40 3.59
N LYS A 443 14.97 7.12 4.43
CA LYS A 443 13.51 7.17 4.46
C LYS A 443 13.06 8.54 4.02
N SER A 444 11.76 8.68 3.71
CA SER A 444 11.21 9.95 3.26
C SER A 444 10.15 10.50 4.18
N ILE A 445 10.15 11.82 4.30
CA ILE A 445 9.02 12.63 4.76
C ILE A 445 8.54 13.41 3.54
N VAL A 446 7.28 13.28 3.15
CA VAL A 446 6.76 13.85 1.89
C VAL A 446 5.55 14.74 2.11
N ARG A 447 5.33 15.69 1.18
CA ARG A 447 4.05 16.40 1.05
C ARG A 447 3.11 15.59 0.15
N PRO A 448 2.01 15.01 0.67
CA PRO A 448 1.16 14.11 -0.12
C PRO A 448 0.53 14.76 -1.35
N GLU A 449 0.22 16.05 -1.31
CA GLU A 449 -0.32 16.80 -2.46
C GLU A 449 0.67 16.97 -3.61
N ALA A 450 1.98 16.85 -3.34
CA ALA A 450 3.03 16.98 -4.36
C ALA A 450 3.37 15.65 -5.05
N LEU A 451 2.75 14.56 -4.64
CA LEU A 451 2.99 13.25 -5.25
C LEU A 451 2.42 13.16 -6.66
N ASN A 452 3.12 12.46 -7.53
CA ASN A 452 2.64 12.17 -8.88
C ASN A 452 1.34 11.35 -8.82
N SER A 453 0.41 11.61 -9.75
CA SER A 453 -0.89 10.93 -9.81
C SER A 453 -0.80 9.41 -10.00
N THR A 454 0.33 8.89 -10.46
CA THR A 454 0.58 7.45 -10.55
C THR A 454 0.86 6.80 -9.21
N LEU A 455 1.27 7.59 -8.19
CA LEU A 455 1.66 7.14 -6.85
C LEU A 455 2.78 6.09 -6.84
N ILE A 456 3.52 5.97 -7.94
CA ILE A 456 4.67 5.07 -8.01
C ILE A 456 5.66 5.46 -6.92
N ASN A 457 6.10 4.48 -6.17
CA ASN A 457 7.09 4.66 -5.14
C ASN A 457 8.09 3.49 -5.12
N SER A 458 9.24 3.73 -4.52
CA SER A 458 10.25 2.71 -4.25
C SER A 458 10.35 2.55 -2.74
N VAL A 459 9.41 1.79 -2.19
CA VAL A 459 9.16 1.59 -0.76
C VAL A 459 8.82 2.91 -0.06
N HIS A 460 9.79 3.74 0.28
CA HIS A 460 9.56 4.99 1.02
C HIS A 460 9.63 6.23 0.12
N HIS A 461 10.13 6.12 -1.12
CA HIS A 461 10.39 7.25 -2.02
C HIS A 461 9.37 7.30 -3.13
N PHE A 462 8.66 8.41 -3.23
CA PHE A 462 7.62 8.62 -4.22
C PHE A 462 8.12 9.40 -5.44
N HIS A 463 7.49 9.18 -6.59
CA HIS A 463 7.62 10.10 -7.72
C HIS A 463 6.87 11.39 -7.42
N LEU A 464 7.54 12.52 -7.57
CA LEU A 464 6.95 13.84 -7.37
C LEU A 464 6.35 14.38 -8.66
N ARG A 465 5.41 15.32 -8.55
CA ARG A 465 4.91 16.10 -9.68
C ARG A 465 5.99 17.08 -10.18
N SER A 466 5.90 17.47 -11.45
CA SER A 466 6.77 18.50 -12.02
C SER A 466 6.71 19.79 -11.20
N GLY A 467 7.87 20.40 -10.96
CA GLY A 467 8.02 21.61 -10.15
C GLY A 467 8.32 21.34 -8.67
N PHE A 468 8.24 20.09 -8.22
CA PHE A 468 8.65 19.70 -6.88
C PHE A 468 9.96 18.92 -6.91
N GLU A 469 10.73 19.02 -5.82
CA GLU A 469 12.02 18.38 -5.66
C GLU A 469 12.20 17.74 -4.30
N PHE A 470 13.23 16.93 -4.15
CA PHE A 470 13.63 16.36 -2.87
C PHE A 470 14.92 17.02 -2.35
N VAL A 471 15.11 16.96 -1.05
CA VAL A 471 16.34 17.35 -0.37
C VAL A 471 16.86 16.21 0.48
N ASN A 472 18.17 15.97 0.46
CA ASN A 472 18.82 15.08 1.41
C ASN A 472 19.14 15.86 2.68
N MET A 473 18.62 15.41 3.82
CA MET A 473 18.83 16.09 5.09
C MET A 473 20.28 15.91 5.56
N GLU A 474 20.84 16.99 6.11
CA GLU A 474 22.14 16.94 6.76
C GLU A 474 22.08 16.10 8.05
N ARG A 475 23.10 15.28 8.28
CA ARG A 475 23.12 14.35 9.42
C ARG A 475 23.18 15.01 10.78
N ASN A 476 23.66 16.24 10.87
CA ASN A 476 23.63 17.04 12.10
C ASN A 476 22.23 17.63 12.39
N ALA A 477 21.38 17.76 11.38
CA ALA A 477 20.03 18.28 11.54
C ALA A 477 19.01 17.16 11.85
N LEU A 478 19.00 16.08 11.07
CA LEU A 478 18.03 14.98 11.24
C LEU A 478 18.61 13.67 10.67
N VAL A 479 18.55 12.62 11.48
CA VAL A 479 18.83 11.24 11.10
C VAL A 479 17.74 10.30 11.62
N ILE A 480 17.75 9.06 11.19
CA ILE A 480 16.94 7.99 11.73
C ILE A 480 17.84 6.98 12.43
N ASN A 481 17.56 6.73 13.70
CA ASN A 481 18.11 5.60 14.41
C ASN A 481 17.23 4.38 14.15
N HIS A 482 17.75 3.46 13.34
CA HIS A 482 17.04 2.24 12.95
C HIS A 482 17.55 1.06 13.80
N TYR A 483 16.75 0.63 14.75
CA TYR A 483 17.05 -0.50 15.63
C TYR A 483 16.82 -1.82 14.92
N LYS A 484 17.57 -2.01 13.82
CA LYS A 484 17.43 -3.10 12.86
C LYS A 484 17.88 -4.44 13.41
N TYR A 485 19.04 -4.43 14.07
CA TYR A 485 19.72 -5.62 14.58
C TYR A 485 19.58 -5.67 16.10
N GLN A 486 18.40 -6.04 16.56
CA GLN A 486 18.12 -6.23 17.97
C GLN A 486 18.72 -7.57 18.49
N VAL A 487 18.44 -7.93 19.74
CA VAL A 487 18.80 -9.25 20.27
C VAL A 487 18.30 -10.38 19.36
N TRP A 488 18.99 -11.50 19.37
CA TRP A 488 18.77 -12.57 18.39
C TRP A 488 17.31 -13.04 18.28
N GLU A 489 16.62 -13.23 19.41
CA GLU A 489 15.22 -13.69 19.41
C GLU A 489 14.31 -12.77 18.61
N VAL A 490 14.46 -11.46 18.76
CA VAL A 490 13.70 -10.44 18.00
C VAL A 490 14.08 -10.41 16.54
N PHE A 491 15.38 -10.47 16.27
CA PHE A 491 15.87 -10.48 14.91
C PHE A 491 15.46 -11.74 14.15
N LYS A 492 15.48 -12.91 14.81
CA LYS A 492 15.03 -14.18 14.24
C LYS A 492 13.55 -14.11 13.80
N GLU A 493 12.67 -13.55 14.63
CA GLU A 493 11.27 -13.31 14.25
C GLU A 493 11.15 -12.38 13.04
N LYS A 494 11.91 -11.28 13.03
CA LYS A 494 11.95 -10.33 11.91
C LYS A 494 12.47 -11.00 10.63
N PHE A 495 13.47 -11.85 10.72
CA PHE A 495 14.02 -12.61 9.62
C PHE A 495 12.95 -13.51 8.97
N TYR A 496 12.23 -14.30 9.77
CA TYR A 496 11.18 -15.17 9.24
C TYR A 496 9.99 -14.40 8.68
N ARG A 497 9.57 -13.31 9.33
CA ARG A 497 8.52 -12.43 8.75
C ARG A 497 8.89 -11.93 7.38
N ARG A 498 10.13 -11.48 7.20
CA ARG A 498 10.62 -11.00 5.90
C ARG A 498 10.71 -12.12 4.87
N SER A 499 11.22 -13.28 5.22
CA SER A 499 11.33 -14.40 4.30
C SER A 499 9.98 -14.83 3.74
N THR A 500 8.96 -14.93 4.58
CA THR A 500 7.59 -15.25 4.14
C THR A 500 6.93 -14.14 3.32
N THR A 501 7.37 -12.90 3.48
CA THR A 501 6.80 -11.74 2.80
C THR A 501 7.39 -11.50 1.40
N TYR A 502 8.67 -11.82 1.18
CA TYR A 502 9.37 -11.41 -0.04
C TYR A 502 9.30 -12.40 -1.21
N SER A 503 9.40 -13.72 -0.97
CA SER A 503 9.29 -14.70 -2.05
C SER A 503 9.10 -16.13 -1.55
N SER A 504 8.42 -16.96 -2.34
CA SER A 504 8.35 -18.41 -2.09
C SER A 504 9.70 -19.12 -2.30
N ASP A 505 10.64 -18.46 -2.95
CA ASP A 505 11.98 -18.92 -3.28
C ASP A 505 13.09 -18.28 -2.42
N TRP A 506 12.69 -17.66 -1.29
CA TRP A 506 13.63 -17.02 -0.37
C TRP A 506 14.79 -17.93 0.07
N GLN A 507 14.53 -19.22 0.19
CA GLN A 507 15.52 -20.21 0.62
C GLN A 507 16.47 -20.65 -0.51
N ASP A 508 16.17 -20.30 -1.76
CA ASP A 508 16.99 -20.71 -2.90
C ASP A 508 18.35 -20.03 -2.89
N ASN A 509 19.37 -20.76 -3.33
CA ASN A 509 20.76 -20.26 -3.36
C ASN A 509 20.93 -19.02 -4.24
N GLU A 510 20.09 -18.82 -5.25
CA GLU A 510 20.10 -17.64 -6.11
C GLU A 510 19.83 -16.34 -5.37
N ASN A 511 19.16 -16.41 -4.20
CA ASN A 511 18.85 -15.26 -3.37
C ASN A 511 19.89 -14.99 -2.26
N LEU A 512 20.98 -15.75 -2.17
CA LEU A 512 22.00 -15.61 -1.12
C LEU A 512 22.68 -14.24 -1.12
N GLU A 513 22.85 -13.60 -2.27
CA GLU A 513 23.46 -12.27 -2.43
C GLU A 513 22.46 -11.12 -2.45
N SER A 514 21.20 -11.36 -2.16
CA SER A 514 20.18 -10.32 -2.13
C SER A 514 20.55 -9.21 -1.13
N LYS A 515 20.42 -7.95 -1.55
CA LYS A 515 20.67 -6.76 -0.69
C LYS A 515 19.77 -6.71 0.55
N ASP A 516 18.69 -7.47 0.58
CA ASP A 516 17.76 -7.54 1.70
C ASP A 516 18.18 -8.59 2.75
N ARG A 517 19.19 -9.39 2.47
CA ARG A 517 19.73 -10.37 3.43
C ARG A 517 20.70 -9.71 4.39
N THR A 518 20.72 -10.22 5.61
CA THR A 518 21.70 -9.80 6.62
C THR A 518 23.07 -10.38 6.26
N PRO A 519 24.11 -9.56 6.20
CA PRO A 519 25.45 -10.04 5.92
C PRO A 519 25.87 -11.17 6.87
N GLY A 520 26.35 -12.28 6.31
CA GLY A 520 26.84 -13.43 7.07
C GLY A 520 25.75 -14.38 7.60
N LEU A 521 24.46 -14.11 7.30
CA LEU A 521 23.36 -15.06 7.47
C LEU A 521 23.01 -15.66 6.11
N GLY A 522 22.94 -16.99 6.05
CA GLY A 522 22.45 -17.70 4.87
C GLY A 522 20.93 -17.65 4.74
N THR A 523 20.33 -18.73 4.25
CA THR A 523 18.87 -18.91 4.15
C THR A 523 18.23 -19.35 5.47
N GLU A 524 19.03 -19.77 6.44
CA GLU A 524 18.57 -20.22 7.77
C GLU A 524 18.92 -19.18 8.83
N ALA A 525 17.98 -19.01 9.77
CA ALA A 525 18.18 -18.14 10.93
C ALA A 525 18.96 -18.86 12.02
N VAL A 526 20.26 -19.06 11.81
CA VAL A 526 21.16 -19.63 12.80
C VAL A 526 21.87 -18.49 13.52
N GLU A 527 21.85 -18.48 14.86
CA GLU A 527 22.49 -17.44 15.66
C GLU A 527 24.01 -17.48 15.47
N PRO A 528 24.63 -16.42 14.94
CA PRO A 528 26.07 -16.31 14.93
C PRO A 528 26.65 -16.19 16.35
N PRO A 529 27.80 -16.82 16.66
CA PRO A 529 28.38 -16.77 18.00
C PRO A 529 28.69 -15.37 18.52
N ASP A 530 28.93 -14.44 17.63
CA ASP A 530 29.26 -13.02 17.88
C ASP A 530 28.05 -12.08 17.73
N TRP A 531 26.82 -12.61 17.63
CA TRP A 531 25.62 -11.80 17.35
C TRP A 531 25.48 -10.60 18.27
N SER A 532 25.69 -10.76 19.57
CA SER A 532 25.49 -9.68 20.54
C SER A 532 26.42 -8.48 20.35
N THR A 533 27.53 -8.63 19.62
CA THR A 533 28.51 -7.57 19.32
C THR A 533 28.58 -7.19 17.84
N ARG A 534 27.86 -7.91 16.98
CA ARG A 534 27.77 -7.59 15.55
C ARG A 534 27.12 -6.23 15.31
N PHE A 535 27.49 -5.57 14.23
CA PHE A 535 26.92 -4.28 13.82
C PHE A 535 27.13 -3.15 14.86
N CYS A 536 28.13 -3.32 15.74
CA CYS A 536 28.48 -2.40 16.82
C CYS A 536 29.87 -1.78 16.55
N GLU A 537 29.99 -0.96 15.51
CA GLU A 537 31.25 -0.31 15.12
C GLU A 537 31.48 0.99 15.89
N VAL A 538 30.41 1.69 16.25
CA VAL A 538 30.43 2.98 16.96
C VAL A 538 29.46 2.91 18.15
N VAL A 539 29.91 3.38 19.31
CA VAL A 539 29.03 3.63 20.46
C VAL A 539 28.29 4.94 20.20
N ASP A 540 26.96 4.89 20.22
CA ASP A 540 26.08 6.03 19.98
C ASP A 540 24.96 6.04 21.02
N THR A 541 25.04 6.99 21.95
CA THR A 541 24.09 7.19 23.03
C THR A 541 23.29 8.48 22.89
N GLY A 542 23.48 9.23 21.79
CA GLY A 542 22.93 10.57 21.64
C GLY A 542 21.42 10.62 21.83
N LEU A 543 20.67 9.78 21.11
CA LEU A 543 19.22 9.74 21.25
C LEU A 543 18.79 9.23 22.63
N ARG A 544 19.46 8.19 23.16
CA ARG A 544 19.19 7.68 24.51
C ARG A 544 19.31 8.77 25.56
N ASP A 545 20.39 9.53 25.51
CA ASP A 545 20.69 10.57 26.53
C ASP A 545 19.68 11.71 26.44
N GLN A 546 19.29 12.15 25.23
CA GLN A 546 18.18 13.10 25.04
C GLN A 546 16.85 12.58 25.58
N VAL A 547 16.49 11.34 25.31
CA VAL A 547 15.24 10.74 25.78
C VAL A 547 15.19 10.65 27.31
N VAL A 548 16.28 10.27 27.95
CA VAL A 548 16.38 10.24 29.42
C VAL A 548 16.21 11.65 29.99
N GLU A 549 16.88 12.64 29.42
CA GLU A 549 16.77 14.03 29.87
C GLU A 549 15.37 14.60 29.71
N MET A 550 14.74 14.37 28.57
CA MET A 550 13.46 15.00 28.22
C MET A 550 12.23 14.29 28.80
N LEU A 551 12.25 12.95 28.90
CA LEU A 551 11.07 12.13 29.14
C LEU A 551 11.07 11.34 30.45
N SER A 552 12.21 11.22 31.15
CA SER A 552 12.23 10.54 32.44
C SER A 552 11.50 11.32 33.51
N ASP A 553 10.59 10.64 34.20
CA ASP A 553 9.97 11.19 35.41
C ASP A 553 11.04 11.48 36.48
N PRO A 554 11.16 12.71 36.99
CA PRO A 554 12.23 13.08 37.92
C PRO A 554 12.26 12.27 39.22
N LYS A 555 11.11 11.72 39.66
CA LYS A 555 10.97 10.99 40.93
C LYS A 555 11.18 9.49 40.73
N THR A 556 10.56 8.91 39.70
CA THR A 556 10.55 7.47 39.48
C THR A 556 11.64 6.99 38.52
N GLN A 557 12.23 7.90 37.75
CA GLN A 557 13.16 7.61 36.67
C GLN A 557 12.57 6.69 35.58
N MET A 558 11.23 6.62 35.53
CA MET A 558 10.50 5.85 34.52
C MET A 558 10.19 6.70 33.29
N LEU A 559 10.19 6.06 32.13
CA LEU A 559 9.75 6.66 30.89
C LEU A 559 8.24 6.47 30.69
N PRO A 560 7.57 7.32 29.87
CA PRO A 560 6.12 7.26 29.70
C PRO A 560 5.58 5.89 29.29
N TRP A 561 6.29 5.17 28.47
CA TRP A 561 5.88 3.83 27.98
C TRP A 561 6.16 2.70 28.96
N GLN A 562 6.74 2.98 30.11
CA GLN A 562 7.00 1.99 31.16
C GLN A 562 5.91 1.99 32.26
N LYS A 563 4.94 2.87 32.14
CA LYS A 563 3.81 3.02 33.08
C LYS A 563 2.70 2.04 32.77
#